data_80ea22a1a86795f4a4e93856ea718e90
#
_entry.id   80ea22a1a86795f4a4e93856ea718e90
#
_cell.length_a   1.000
_cell.length_b   1.000
_cell.length_c   1.000
_cell.angle_alpha   90.00
_cell.angle_beta   90.00
_cell.angle_gamma   90.00
#
_symmetry.space_group_name_H-M   'P 1'
#
loop_
_entity.id
_entity.type
_entity.pdbx_description
1 polymer ?
#
loop_
_entity_poly.entity_id
_entity_poly.type
_entity_poly.pdbx_seq_one_letter_code
_entity_poly.pdbx_strand_id
1 'polypeptide(L)'
;MKKKNKSNHNYISFIKNIERGNFVLPYCKRCKKNIWPPSDNCRLCLANLSIENCNKKTGKILEILVSKITINNNNNILMILVDIHEVILLGSLSVDHNIIKRINFKGNKVRIKKCGFIDNKIYYEFELCK
;
A
#
# COMPACT_ATOMS: atom_id res chain seq x y z
N MET A 1 18.93 23.52 -15.59
CA MET A 1 19.51 22.75 -15.19
C MET A 1 19.14 22.00 -14.06
N LYS A 2 19.24 22.36 -12.91
CA LYS A 2 18.93 21.60 -11.81
C LYS A 2 17.53 21.29 -11.62
N LYS A 3 16.62 21.99 -12.19
CA LYS A 3 15.23 21.78 -12.00
C LYS A 3 14.71 20.52 -12.54
N LYS A 4 15.36 19.94 -13.52
CA LYS A 4 14.90 18.71 -14.02
C LYS A 4 14.97 17.64 -13.05
N ASN A 5 15.91 17.67 -12.16
CA ASN A 5 16.11 16.60 -11.24
C ASN A 5 15.13 16.59 -10.10
N LYS A 6 14.44 17.70 -9.88
CA LYS A 6 13.50 17.75 -8.82
C LYS A 6 12.30 16.87 -9.05
N SER A 7 11.83 16.78 -10.27
CA SER A 7 10.66 15.97 -10.52
C SER A 7 10.93 14.49 -10.29
N ASN A 8 12.17 14.06 -10.52
CA ASN A 8 12.50 12.66 -10.31
C ASN A 8 12.74 12.32 -8.85
N HIS A 9 13.02 13.34 -8.04
CA HIS A 9 13.31 13.11 -6.65
C HIS A 9 12.14 12.58 -5.86
N ASN A 10 10.92 12.98 -6.19
CA ASN A 10 9.76 12.55 -5.43
C ASN A 10 9.50 11.06 -5.60
N TYR A 11 9.57 10.57 -6.82
CA TYR A 11 9.38 9.16 -7.06
C TYR A 11 10.50 8.33 -6.44
N ILE A 12 11.74 8.79 -6.63
CA ILE A 12 12.90 8.10 -6.05
C ILE A 12 12.82 8.09 -4.53
N SER A 13 12.43 9.21 -3.95
CA SER A 13 12.27 9.31 -2.50
C SER A 13 11.20 8.34 -2.00
N PHE A 14 10.11 8.21 -2.74
CA PHE A 14 9.06 7.28 -2.39
C PHE A 14 9.61 5.85 -2.35
N ILE A 15 10.30 5.44 -3.41
CA ILE A 15 10.85 4.09 -3.49
C ILE A 15 11.86 3.83 -2.36
N LYS A 16 12.72 4.81 -2.06
CA LYS A 16 13.70 4.63 -1.01
C LYS A 16 13.05 4.46 0.36
N ASN A 17 11.97 5.17 0.62
CA ASN A 17 11.26 5.00 1.87
C ASN A 17 10.64 3.62 1.96
N ILE A 18 10.00 3.19 0.88
CA ILE A 18 9.37 1.87 0.85
C ILE A 18 10.41 0.76 1.03
N GLU A 19 11.58 0.90 0.39
CA GLU A 19 12.66 -0.07 0.55
C GLU A 19 13.10 -0.22 2.00
N ARG A 20 13.03 0.86 2.76
CA ARG A 20 13.40 0.85 4.16
C ARG A 20 12.29 0.36 5.06
N GLY A 21 11.15 0.04 4.49
CA GLY A 21 10.00 -0.39 5.26
C GLY A 21 9.16 0.74 5.82
N ASN A 22 9.40 1.98 5.37
CA ASN A 22 8.62 3.12 5.81
C ASN A 22 7.41 3.29 4.92
N PHE A 23 6.22 3.24 5.50
CA PHE A 23 5.01 3.41 4.72
C PHE A 23 4.76 4.89 4.47
N VAL A 24 4.87 5.29 3.22
CA VAL A 24 4.63 6.67 2.80
C VAL A 24 3.70 6.65 1.59
N LEU A 25 3.05 7.76 1.34
CA LEU A 25 2.19 7.91 0.16
C LEU A 25 2.47 9.25 -0.49
N PRO A 26 2.37 9.32 -1.83
CA PRO A 26 2.48 10.60 -2.50
C PRO A 26 1.25 11.45 -2.18
N TYR A 27 1.47 12.71 -1.91
CA TYR A 27 0.40 13.63 -1.52
C TYR A 27 0.42 14.88 -2.38
N CYS A 28 -0.74 15.30 -2.86
CA CYS A 28 -0.87 16.54 -3.61
C CYS A 28 -1.42 17.63 -2.71
N LYS A 29 -0.62 18.64 -2.43
CA LYS A 29 -1.05 19.73 -1.56
C LYS A 29 -2.13 20.59 -2.20
N ARG A 30 -2.13 20.66 -3.51
CA ARG A 30 -3.13 21.44 -4.23
C ARG A 30 -4.49 20.73 -4.22
N CYS A 31 -4.52 19.44 -4.53
CA CYS A 31 -5.75 18.66 -4.51
C CYS A 31 -6.13 18.22 -3.11
N LYS A 32 -5.18 18.32 -2.18
CA LYS A 32 -5.39 17.92 -0.78
C LYS A 32 -5.77 16.46 -0.63
N LYS A 33 -5.08 15.61 -1.34
CA LYS A 33 -5.31 14.17 -1.22
C LYS A 33 -4.11 13.37 -1.68
N ASN A 34 -4.10 12.12 -1.29
CA ASN A 34 -3.06 11.20 -1.73
C ASN A 34 -3.33 10.77 -3.16
N ILE A 35 -2.27 10.60 -3.93
CA ILE A 35 -2.37 10.27 -5.35
C ILE A 35 -1.69 8.91 -5.58
N TRP A 36 -2.33 8.07 -6.35
CA TRP A 36 -1.79 6.75 -6.65
C TRP A 36 -2.04 6.43 -8.12
N PRO A 37 -1.15 5.77 -8.81
CA PRO A 37 0.15 5.26 -8.34
C PRO A 37 1.18 6.36 -8.16
N PRO A 38 2.35 6.02 -7.55
CA PRO A 38 3.37 7.04 -7.28
C PRO A 38 3.95 7.62 -8.56
N SER A 39 4.18 8.92 -8.54
CA SER A 39 4.77 9.61 -9.67
C SER A 39 5.35 10.90 -9.15
N ASP A 40 6.00 11.67 -10.01
CA ASP A 40 6.59 12.94 -9.59
C ASP A 40 5.55 14.04 -9.51
N ASN A 41 4.57 13.97 -10.39
CA ASN A 41 3.56 15.02 -10.48
C ASN A 41 2.16 14.44 -10.33
N CYS A 42 1.28 15.27 -9.81
CA CYS A 42 -0.13 14.89 -9.67
C CYS A 42 -0.76 14.73 -11.04
N ARG A 43 -1.40 13.60 -11.27
CA ARG A 43 -2.04 13.35 -12.56
C ARG A 43 -3.31 14.15 -12.75
N LEU A 44 -3.81 14.78 -11.68
CA LEU A 44 -5.03 15.57 -11.77
C LEU A 44 -4.75 17.04 -12.03
N CYS A 45 -3.73 17.61 -11.39
CA CYS A 45 -3.45 19.04 -11.51
C CYS A 45 -2.01 19.35 -11.92
N LEU A 46 -1.19 18.33 -12.12
CA LEU A 46 0.21 18.43 -12.54
C LEU A 46 1.16 19.08 -11.53
N ALA A 47 0.70 19.41 -10.35
CA ALA A 47 1.59 19.96 -9.33
C ALA A 47 2.56 18.88 -8.85
N ASN A 48 3.69 19.29 -8.30
CA ASN A 48 4.65 18.35 -7.74
C ASN A 48 4.04 17.68 -6.52
N LEU A 49 4.23 16.36 -6.42
CA LEU A 49 3.75 15.62 -5.27
C LEU A 49 4.78 15.67 -4.17
N SER A 50 4.33 15.62 -2.93
CA SER A 50 5.23 15.45 -1.80
C SER A 50 5.06 14.03 -1.28
N ILE A 51 6.06 13.55 -0.55
CA ILE A 51 6.00 12.22 0.03
C ILE A 51 5.75 12.41 1.51
N GLU A 52 4.61 11.92 1.97
CA GLU A 52 4.18 12.13 3.35
C GLU A 52 4.24 10.85 4.14
N ASN A 53 4.74 10.93 5.35
CA ASN A 53 4.70 9.79 6.26
C ASN A 53 3.27 9.55 6.66
N CYS A 54 2.85 8.30 6.63
CA CYS A 54 1.50 7.94 7.04
C CYS A 54 1.54 7.33 8.42
N ASN A 55 1.11 8.10 9.41
CA ASN A 55 1.05 7.59 10.77
C ASN A 55 -0.07 6.56 10.89
N LYS A 56 -1.16 6.79 10.19
CA LYS A 56 -2.26 5.86 10.21
C LYS A 56 -2.04 4.84 9.11
N LYS A 57 -1.81 3.59 9.50
CA LYS A 57 -1.51 2.52 8.55
C LYS A 57 -2.65 1.53 8.40
N THR A 58 -3.85 1.92 8.77
CA THR A 58 -5.01 1.03 8.71
C THR A 58 -5.93 1.38 7.55
N GLY A 59 -6.59 0.38 7.04
CA GLY A 59 -7.55 0.56 5.96
C GLY A 59 -8.58 -0.55 5.98
N LYS A 60 -9.40 -0.57 4.95
CA LYS A 60 -10.47 -1.58 4.84
C LYS A 60 -10.28 -2.44 3.62
N ILE A 61 -10.56 -3.72 3.75
CA ILE A 61 -10.52 -4.63 2.62
C ILE A 61 -11.68 -4.31 1.70
N LEU A 62 -11.38 -4.03 0.45
CA LEU A 62 -12.39 -3.79 -0.58
C LEU A 62 -12.75 -5.06 -1.31
N GLU A 63 -11.74 -5.88 -1.60
CA GLU A 63 -11.95 -7.06 -2.41
C GLU A 63 -10.88 -8.10 -2.13
N ILE A 64 -11.25 -9.37 -2.24
CA ILE A 64 -10.30 -10.48 -2.17
C ILE A 64 -10.16 -11.00 -3.58
N LEU A 65 -8.94 -10.94 -4.12
CA LEU A 65 -8.71 -11.31 -5.51
C LEU A 65 -8.33 -12.76 -5.69
N VAL A 66 -7.41 -13.24 -4.86
CA VAL A 66 -6.91 -14.60 -4.97
C VAL A 66 -6.63 -15.15 -3.59
N SER A 67 -6.92 -16.42 -3.40
CA SER A 67 -6.61 -17.10 -2.16
C SER A 67 -5.68 -18.27 -2.47
N LYS A 68 -4.63 -18.40 -1.67
CA LYS A 68 -3.66 -19.45 -1.84
C LYS A 68 -3.39 -20.13 -0.52
N ILE A 69 -3.36 -21.44 -0.51
CA ILE A 69 -3.07 -22.18 0.71
C ILE A 69 -1.60 -22.52 0.75
N THR A 70 -0.95 -22.18 1.86
CA THR A 70 0.44 -22.57 2.05
C THR A 70 0.46 -23.90 2.75
N ILE A 71 1.18 -24.82 2.16
CA ILE A 71 1.20 -26.18 2.63
C ILE A 71 1.81 -26.36 3.99
N ASN A 72 2.85 -25.62 4.28
CA ASN A 72 3.63 -25.86 5.49
C ASN A 72 3.08 -25.26 6.77
N ASN A 73 2.25 -24.25 6.67
CA ASN A 73 1.83 -23.51 7.86
C ASN A 73 0.34 -23.54 8.13
N ASN A 74 -0.42 -24.21 7.35
CA ASN A 74 -1.89 -24.18 7.46
C ASN A 74 -2.45 -22.77 7.37
N ASN A 75 -1.69 -21.85 6.79
CA ASN A 75 -2.15 -20.49 6.60
C ASN A 75 -2.56 -20.29 5.15
N ASN A 76 -3.57 -19.49 4.96
CA ASN A 76 -3.97 -19.07 3.62
C ASN A 76 -3.42 -17.70 3.36
N ILE A 77 -2.92 -17.49 2.15
CA ILE A 77 -2.46 -16.17 1.74
C ILE A 77 -3.49 -15.62 0.76
N LEU A 78 -4.05 -14.49 1.11
CA LEU A 78 -5.02 -13.81 0.27
C LEU A 78 -4.37 -12.61 -0.39
N MET A 79 -4.68 -12.40 -1.66
CA MET A 79 -4.31 -11.15 -2.32
C MET A 79 -5.54 -10.27 -2.24
N ILE A 80 -5.38 -9.09 -1.64
CA ILE A 80 -6.50 -8.23 -1.34
C ILE A 80 -6.26 -6.81 -1.84
N LEU A 81 -7.36 -6.11 -2.10
CA LEU A 81 -7.32 -4.68 -2.36
C LEU A 81 -7.78 -3.98 -1.10
N VAL A 82 -7.04 -2.98 -0.68
CA VAL A 82 -7.28 -2.26 0.57
C VAL A 82 -7.36 -0.77 0.30
N ASP A 83 -8.36 -0.13 0.88
CA ASP A 83 -8.47 1.32 0.82
C ASP A 83 -7.78 1.92 2.05
N ILE A 84 -6.70 2.65 1.83
CA ILE A 84 -6.00 3.39 2.87
C ILE A 84 -5.86 4.84 2.40
N HIS A 85 -6.41 5.78 3.15
CA HIS A 85 -6.31 7.20 2.79
C HIS A 85 -6.81 7.49 1.38
N GLU A 86 -7.87 6.80 0.99
CA GLU A 86 -8.48 6.96 -0.34
C GLU A 86 -7.60 6.46 -1.49
N VAL A 87 -6.56 5.72 -1.16
CA VAL A 87 -5.70 5.07 -2.13
C VAL A 87 -5.96 3.58 -2.06
N ILE A 88 -6.04 2.93 -3.20
CA ILE A 88 -6.29 1.49 -3.25
C ILE A 88 -4.96 0.77 -3.47
N LEU A 89 -4.58 -0.04 -2.48
CA LEU A 89 -3.33 -0.79 -2.53
C LEU A 89 -3.61 -2.26 -2.65
N LEU A 90 -2.75 -2.93 -3.41
CA LEU A 90 -2.79 -4.38 -3.54
C LEU A 90 -1.75 -4.97 -2.60
N GLY A 91 -2.12 -5.95 -1.82
CA GLY A 91 -1.18 -6.59 -0.93
C GLY A 91 -1.64 -7.97 -0.50
N SER A 92 -0.84 -8.59 0.35
CA SER A 92 -1.11 -9.93 0.83
C SER A 92 -1.57 -9.90 2.28
N LEU A 93 -2.41 -10.86 2.62
CA LEU A 93 -2.90 -11.03 3.98
C LEU A 93 -2.78 -12.52 4.30
N SER A 94 -1.98 -12.84 5.32
CA SER A 94 -1.84 -14.22 5.75
C SER A 94 -2.81 -14.45 6.90
N VAL A 95 -3.66 -15.45 6.78
CA VAL A 95 -4.65 -15.74 7.80
C VAL A 95 -4.66 -17.22 8.11
N ASP A 96 -5.02 -17.53 9.36
CA ASP A 96 -5.15 -18.88 9.82
C ASP A 96 -6.28 -19.56 9.06
N HIS A 97 -6.09 -20.83 8.73
CA HIS A 97 -7.09 -21.60 8.03
C HIS A 97 -8.44 -21.62 8.76
N ASN A 98 -8.41 -21.63 10.08
CA ASN A 98 -9.65 -21.64 10.85
C ASN A 98 -10.40 -20.30 10.77
N ILE A 99 -9.68 -19.23 10.64
CA ILE A 99 -10.29 -17.92 10.54
C ILE A 99 -10.95 -17.70 9.19
N ILE A 100 -10.32 -18.21 8.13
CA ILE A 100 -10.84 -17.98 6.80
C ILE A 100 -12.22 -18.58 6.58
N LYS A 101 -12.55 -19.62 7.34
CA LYS A 101 -13.84 -20.24 7.23
C LYS A 101 -14.96 -19.53 7.93
N ARG A 102 -14.63 -18.62 8.83
CA ARG A 102 -15.63 -18.01 9.70
C ARG A 102 -15.86 -16.52 9.48
N ILE A 103 -14.99 -15.86 8.77
CA ILE A 103 -15.04 -14.41 8.63
C ILE A 103 -15.32 -13.98 7.21
N ASN A 104 -16.17 -12.98 7.10
CA ASN A 104 -16.30 -12.27 5.84
C ASN A 104 -15.26 -11.17 5.88
N PHE A 105 -14.22 -11.28 5.07
CA PHE A 105 -13.12 -10.34 5.10
C PHE A 105 -13.43 -8.99 4.47
N LYS A 106 -14.43 -8.93 3.62
CA LYS A 106 -14.75 -7.69 2.94
C LYS A 106 -15.24 -6.67 3.98
N GLY A 107 -14.64 -5.49 3.97
CA GLY A 107 -14.96 -4.45 4.93
C GLY A 107 -14.20 -4.53 6.24
N ASN A 108 -13.48 -5.62 6.48
CA ASN A 108 -12.70 -5.74 7.70
C ASN A 108 -11.51 -4.79 7.68
N LYS A 109 -11.11 -4.36 8.86
CA LYS A 109 -9.94 -3.50 8.99
C LYS A 109 -8.66 -4.30 8.97
N VAL A 110 -7.70 -3.79 8.23
CA VAL A 110 -6.36 -4.33 8.21
C VAL A 110 -5.37 -3.19 8.38
N ARG A 111 -4.13 -3.52 8.70
CA ARG A 111 -3.08 -2.50 8.74
C ARG A 111 -1.85 -3.03 8.04
N ILE A 112 -0.98 -2.11 7.65
CA ILE A 112 0.28 -2.44 7.03
C ILE A 112 1.16 -3.12 8.07
N LYS A 113 1.56 -4.34 7.80
CA LYS A 113 2.49 -5.06 8.64
C LYS A 113 3.90 -4.81 8.13
N LYS A 114 4.07 -4.76 6.83
CA LYS A 114 5.36 -4.63 6.21
C LYS A 114 5.21 -4.12 4.80
N CYS A 115 6.15 -3.34 4.33
CA CYS A 115 6.18 -2.96 2.92
C CYS A 115 7.63 -3.00 2.45
N GLY A 116 7.81 -3.11 1.15
CA GLY A 116 9.15 -3.16 0.58
C GLY A 116 9.12 -3.07 -0.93
N PHE A 117 10.30 -3.18 -1.50
CA PHE A 117 10.48 -3.05 -2.94
C PHE A 117 11.45 -4.13 -3.37
N ILE A 118 10.97 -5.11 -4.11
CA ILE A 118 11.77 -6.25 -4.56
C ILE A 118 11.50 -6.50 -6.03
N ASP A 119 12.56 -6.72 -6.80
CA ASP A 119 12.46 -6.98 -8.25
C ASP A 119 11.66 -5.90 -8.97
N ASN A 120 11.94 -4.65 -8.60
CA ASN A 120 11.31 -3.48 -9.18
C ASN A 120 9.80 -3.42 -8.92
N LYS A 121 9.34 -4.11 -7.89
CA LYS A 121 7.93 -4.09 -7.53
C LYS A 121 7.75 -3.72 -6.07
N ILE A 122 6.74 -2.90 -5.82
CA ILE A 122 6.36 -2.53 -4.46
C ILE A 122 5.47 -3.63 -3.93
N TYR A 123 5.69 -4.02 -2.67
CA TYR A 123 4.80 -5.00 -2.06
C TYR A 123 4.33 -4.50 -0.70
N TYR A 124 3.14 -4.93 -0.32
CA TYR A 124 2.57 -4.62 0.98
C TYR A 124 2.09 -5.92 1.61
N GLU A 125 2.37 -6.08 2.89
CA GLU A 125 1.82 -7.20 3.67
C GLU A 125 0.92 -6.59 4.72
N PHE A 126 -0.27 -7.10 4.82
CA PHE A 126 -1.27 -6.61 5.76
C PHE A 126 -1.51 -7.62 6.87
N GLU A 127 -2.06 -7.16 7.97
CA GLU A 127 -2.53 -8.04 9.03
C GLU A 127 -3.88 -7.53 9.50
N LEU A 128 -4.71 -8.44 10.00
CA LEU A 128 -6.02 -8.06 10.49
C LEU A 128 -5.91 -7.23 11.76
N CYS A 129 -6.73 -6.19 11.87
CA CYS A 129 -6.82 -5.42 13.08
C CYS A 129 -7.78 -6.14 14.03
N LYS A 130 -7.43 -6.16 15.28
CA LYS A 130 -8.30 -6.80 16.27
C LYS A 130 -9.17 -5.82 16.99
#